data_8d22f90c7310824cc2258c5254241755
#
_entry.id   8d22f90c7310824cc2258c5254241755
#
_cell.length_a   1.000
_cell.length_b   1.000
_cell.length_c   1.000
_cell.angle_alpha   90.00
_cell.angle_beta   90.00
_cell.angle_gamma   90.00
#
_symmetry.space_group_name_H-M   'P 1'
#
loop_
_entity.id
_entity.type
_entity.pdbx_description
1 polymer ?
#
loop_
_entity_poly.entity_id
_entity_poly.type
_entity_poly.pdbx_seq_one_letter_code
_entity_poly.pdbx_strand_id
1 'polypeptide(L)'
;MDKNTNCTLTVFTPAYNRAHTLPRTYESLKRQSCKDFIWLIIDDGSTDGTAQLVQEWQSQDNGFEIQYIYKENGGMHTAHNTAYANIHTELNVCIDSDDCMGFDAVRLILNKWESVKNKNYAGIIGLDADFSGHIIGKGFPKDMQETTLSGYYAGGGKGDKKLVYRTDIINKYPPYPVFAGENYVSLAYKYRLIDQE
;
A
#
# COMPACT_ATOMS: atom_id res chain seq x y z
N MET A 1 -9.93 14.01 22.17
CA MET A 1 -10.52 14.66 20.98
C MET A 1 -10.46 13.63 19.87
N ASP A 2 -11.57 12.99 19.60
CA ASP A 2 -11.64 12.05 18.48
C ASP A 2 -11.39 12.83 17.18
N LYS A 3 -10.18 12.67 16.63
CA LYS A 3 -9.93 13.06 15.25
C LYS A 3 -10.72 12.05 14.41
N ASN A 4 -11.96 12.39 14.12
CA ASN A 4 -12.78 11.68 13.14
C ASN A 4 -12.13 11.95 11.77
N THR A 5 -11.02 11.25 11.51
CA THR A 5 -10.29 11.35 10.25
C THR A 5 -11.08 10.56 9.22
N ASN A 6 -11.96 11.26 8.52
CA ASN A 6 -12.69 10.72 7.36
C ASN A 6 -11.74 10.62 6.15
N CYS A 7 -10.54 10.06 6.38
CA CYS A 7 -9.53 9.89 5.33
C CYS A 7 -10.02 8.87 4.30
N THR A 8 -9.72 9.16 3.03
CA THR A 8 -10.12 8.30 1.91
C THR A 8 -9.13 7.17 1.67
N LEU A 9 -7.85 7.35 2.03
CA LEU A 9 -6.75 6.43 1.71
C LEU A 9 -6.03 5.94 2.96
N THR A 10 -5.76 4.64 3.04
CA THR A 10 -4.72 4.08 3.91
C THR A 10 -3.51 3.67 3.08
N VAL A 11 -2.37 4.25 3.39
CA VAL A 11 -1.06 3.74 2.97
C VAL A 11 -0.62 2.75 4.03
N PHE A 12 -0.37 1.49 3.68
CA PHE A 12 0.12 0.52 4.66
C PHE A 12 1.49 -0.02 4.29
N THR A 13 2.28 -0.35 5.33
CA THR A 13 3.65 -0.81 5.19
C THR A 13 3.88 -2.04 6.07
N PRO A 14 4.08 -3.23 5.48
CA PRO A 14 4.63 -4.37 6.22
C PRO A 14 6.10 -4.11 6.55
N ALA A 15 6.49 -4.37 7.80
CA ALA A 15 7.87 -4.17 8.26
C ALA A 15 8.33 -5.37 9.10
N TYR A 16 9.56 -5.81 8.88
CA TYR A 16 10.24 -6.78 9.72
C TYR A 16 11.72 -6.44 9.78
N ASN A 17 12.20 -5.96 10.95
CA ASN A 17 13.57 -5.49 11.17
C ASN A 17 13.97 -4.38 10.16
N ARG A 18 13.19 -3.30 10.10
CA ARG A 18 13.32 -2.22 9.12
C ARG A 18 13.71 -0.86 9.71
N ALA A 19 14.26 -0.83 10.92
CA ALA A 19 14.71 0.42 11.54
C ALA A 19 15.68 1.23 10.65
N HIS A 20 16.45 0.56 9.78
CA HIS A 20 17.43 1.19 8.90
C HIS A 20 16.86 1.72 7.58
N THR A 21 15.70 1.26 7.12
CA THR A 21 15.09 1.69 5.84
C THR A 21 13.82 2.51 6.03
N LEU A 22 13.01 2.17 7.02
CA LEU A 22 11.71 2.79 7.29
C LEU A 22 11.76 4.33 7.46
N PRO A 23 12.84 4.95 7.98
CA PRO A 23 12.95 6.40 8.02
C PRO A 23 12.84 7.08 6.65
N ARG A 24 13.32 6.46 5.59
CA ARG A 24 13.21 6.98 4.23
C ARG A 24 11.74 6.95 3.75
N THR A 25 11.03 5.89 4.03
CA THR A 25 9.58 5.79 3.75
C THR A 25 8.81 6.86 4.51
N TYR A 26 9.07 7.01 5.82
CA TYR A 26 8.48 8.06 6.66
C TYR A 26 8.68 9.46 6.10
N GLU A 27 9.92 9.84 5.75
CA GLU A 27 10.21 11.16 5.19
C GLU A 27 9.50 11.40 3.85
N SER A 28 9.30 10.35 3.04
CA SER A 28 8.55 10.46 1.80
C SER A 28 7.06 10.74 2.03
N LEU A 29 6.47 10.13 3.06
CA LEU A 29 5.09 10.35 3.48
C LEU A 29 4.92 11.72 4.15
N LYS A 30 5.89 12.12 4.98
CA LYS A 30 5.91 13.45 5.61
C LYS A 30 5.96 14.59 4.59
N ARG A 31 6.53 14.36 3.42
CA ARG A 31 6.62 15.35 2.34
C ARG A 31 5.44 15.33 1.36
N GLN A 32 4.45 14.44 1.51
CA GLN A 32 3.30 14.40 0.61
C GLN A 32 2.59 15.76 0.53
N SER A 33 2.25 16.20 -0.68
CA SER A 33 1.50 17.45 -0.92
C SER A 33 0.05 17.41 -0.44
N CYS A 34 -0.49 16.21 -0.23
CA CYS A 34 -1.82 15.96 0.33
C CYS A 34 -1.68 15.06 1.55
N LYS A 35 -2.37 15.41 2.65
CA LYS A 35 -2.31 14.69 3.92
C LYS A 35 -3.59 13.88 4.22
N ASP A 36 -4.47 13.74 3.25
CA ASP A 36 -5.70 12.96 3.39
C ASP A 36 -5.41 11.45 3.28
N PHE A 37 -4.61 10.95 4.22
CA PHE A 37 -4.30 9.53 4.36
C PHE A 37 -3.94 9.16 5.80
N ILE A 38 -4.07 7.87 6.11
CA ILE A 38 -3.55 7.22 7.30
C ILE A 38 -2.33 6.39 6.89
N TRP A 39 -1.25 6.40 7.67
CA TRP A 39 -0.16 5.46 7.50
C TRP A 39 -0.26 4.32 8.52
N LEU A 40 -0.57 3.11 8.05
CA LEU A 40 -0.68 1.91 8.87
C LEU A 40 0.58 1.06 8.71
N ILE A 41 1.33 0.90 9.79
CA ILE A 41 2.53 0.05 9.83
C ILE A 41 2.16 -1.27 10.50
N ILE A 42 2.42 -2.38 9.81
CA ILE A 42 2.29 -3.73 10.35
C ILE A 42 3.68 -4.27 10.62
N ASP A 43 4.03 -4.33 11.89
CA ASP A 43 5.30 -4.89 12.34
C ASP A 43 5.16 -6.41 12.51
N ASP A 44 5.79 -7.14 11.63
CA ASP A 44 5.75 -8.60 11.57
C ASP A 44 6.80 -9.24 12.49
N GLY A 45 6.86 -8.78 13.75
CA GLY A 45 7.70 -9.37 14.78
C GLY A 45 9.13 -8.85 14.81
N SER A 46 9.35 -7.55 14.57
CA SER A 46 10.68 -6.94 14.63
C SER A 46 11.29 -7.05 16.03
N THR A 47 12.59 -7.23 16.04
CA THR A 47 13.45 -7.28 17.25
C THR A 47 14.52 -6.19 17.28
N ASP A 48 14.53 -5.33 16.25
CA ASP A 48 15.38 -4.14 16.15
C ASP A 48 14.70 -2.88 16.69
N GLY A 49 15.18 -1.70 16.35
CA GLY A 49 14.62 -0.40 16.77
C GLY A 49 13.35 0.03 16.02
N THR A 50 12.70 -0.84 15.22
CA THR A 50 11.53 -0.45 14.40
C THR A 50 10.38 0.11 15.24
N ALA A 51 10.00 -0.56 16.33
CA ALA A 51 8.90 -0.12 17.19
C ALA A 51 9.17 1.25 17.83
N GLN A 52 10.41 1.47 18.33
CA GLN A 52 10.81 2.71 18.95
C GLN A 52 10.73 3.89 17.97
N LEU A 53 11.21 3.72 16.74
CA LEU A 53 11.10 4.73 15.69
C LEU A 53 9.66 5.13 15.41
N VAL A 54 8.77 4.14 15.28
CA VAL A 54 7.36 4.42 15.01
C VAL A 54 6.71 5.16 16.17
N GLN A 55 7.00 4.80 17.43
CA GLN A 55 6.51 5.50 18.62
C GLN A 55 6.99 6.96 18.66
N GLU A 56 8.24 7.22 18.30
CA GLU A 56 8.77 8.57 18.17
C GLU A 56 8.00 9.40 17.14
N TRP A 57 7.71 8.82 15.98
CA TRP A 57 6.94 9.51 14.94
C TRP A 57 5.48 9.74 15.33
N GLN A 58 4.85 8.79 16.01
CA GLN A 58 3.48 8.95 16.51
C GLN A 58 3.35 10.10 17.51
N SER A 59 4.43 10.44 18.22
CA SER A 59 4.46 11.57 19.19
C SER A 59 4.60 12.95 18.52
N GLN A 60 4.86 12.99 17.20
CA GLN A 60 5.08 14.24 16.45
C GLN A 60 3.80 14.68 15.72
N ASP A 61 3.75 15.96 15.35
CA ASP A 61 2.75 16.43 14.39
C ASP A 61 3.22 16.14 12.96
N ASN A 62 2.62 15.15 12.35
CA ASN A 62 2.96 14.69 10.99
C ASN A 62 2.03 15.28 9.93
N GLY A 63 0.92 15.92 10.34
CA GLY A 63 -0.16 16.31 9.46
C GLY A 63 -1.05 15.13 8.96
N PHE A 64 -0.73 13.89 9.34
CA PHE A 64 -1.48 12.67 9.08
C PHE A 64 -1.38 11.73 10.28
N GLU A 65 -2.29 10.77 10.38
CA GLU A 65 -2.29 9.77 11.44
C GLU A 65 -1.33 8.62 11.12
N ILE A 66 -0.57 8.17 12.14
CA ILE A 66 0.27 6.97 12.07
C ILE A 66 -0.33 5.92 13.01
N GLN A 67 -0.74 4.80 12.44
CA GLN A 67 -1.20 3.62 13.16
C GLN A 67 -0.12 2.54 13.15
N TYR A 68 0.03 1.81 14.25
CA TYR A 68 1.02 0.76 14.39
C TYR A 68 0.39 -0.49 15.00
N ILE A 69 0.60 -1.62 14.35
CA ILE A 69 0.16 -2.94 14.83
C ILE A 69 1.36 -3.88 14.82
N TYR A 70 1.70 -4.38 15.99
CA TYR A 70 2.67 -5.46 16.16
C TYR A 70 1.95 -6.81 16.06
N LYS A 71 2.58 -7.78 15.41
CA LYS A 71 2.18 -9.19 15.39
C LYS A 71 3.40 -10.10 15.47
N GLU A 72 3.23 -11.34 15.89
CA GLU A 72 4.28 -12.34 15.78
C GLU A 72 4.66 -12.57 14.31
N ASN A 73 5.95 -12.83 14.04
CA ASN A 73 6.44 -13.04 12.67
C ASN A 73 5.72 -14.22 12.00
N GLY A 74 5.20 -13.96 10.83
CA GLY A 74 4.49 -14.96 10.03
C GLY A 74 4.67 -14.74 8.52
N GLY A 75 5.52 -13.79 8.15
CA GLY A 75 5.81 -13.44 6.76
C GLY A 75 4.88 -12.38 6.17
N MET A 76 5.32 -11.80 5.06
CA MET A 76 4.69 -10.65 4.40
C MET A 76 3.18 -10.84 4.14
N HIS A 77 2.77 -12.03 3.69
CA HIS A 77 1.36 -12.32 3.41
C HIS A 77 0.48 -12.25 4.66
N THR A 78 1.01 -12.62 5.84
CA THR A 78 0.27 -12.50 7.11
C THR A 78 0.19 -11.05 7.57
N ALA A 79 1.24 -10.25 7.33
CA ALA A 79 1.21 -8.80 7.56
C ALA A 79 0.17 -8.11 6.67
N HIS A 80 0.04 -8.51 5.40
CA HIS A 80 -1.04 -8.04 4.52
C HIS A 80 -2.43 -8.44 5.03
N ASN A 81 -2.61 -9.66 5.53
CA ASN A 81 -3.87 -10.08 6.15
C ASN A 81 -4.23 -9.17 7.33
N THR A 82 -3.26 -8.88 8.21
CA THR A 82 -3.45 -7.98 9.34
C THR A 82 -3.78 -6.56 8.88
N ALA A 83 -3.09 -6.05 7.84
CA ALA A 83 -3.40 -4.74 7.28
C ALA A 83 -4.84 -4.68 6.77
N TYR A 84 -5.26 -5.58 5.90
CA TYR A 84 -6.60 -5.58 5.32
C TYR A 84 -7.71 -5.74 6.37
N ALA A 85 -7.48 -6.46 7.45
CA ALA A 85 -8.42 -6.59 8.57
C ALA A 85 -8.58 -5.29 9.39
N ASN A 86 -7.62 -4.35 9.31
CA ASN A 86 -7.59 -3.11 10.08
C ASN A 86 -7.72 -1.84 9.23
N ILE A 87 -7.83 -1.94 7.91
CA ILE A 87 -8.07 -0.81 7.03
C ILE A 87 -9.58 -0.56 6.91
N HIS A 88 -10.00 0.68 7.20
CA HIS A 88 -11.39 1.09 7.17
C HIS A 88 -11.66 2.25 6.19
N THR A 89 -10.63 2.78 5.55
CA THR A 89 -10.73 3.80 4.49
C THR A 89 -11.26 3.20 3.19
N GLU A 90 -11.76 4.02 2.30
CA GLU A 90 -12.29 3.59 1.00
C GLU A 90 -11.23 2.90 0.14
N LEU A 91 -10.01 3.45 0.14
CA LEU A 91 -8.87 2.98 -0.63
C LEU A 91 -7.72 2.51 0.26
N ASN A 92 -6.94 1.59 -0.26
CA ASN A 92 -5.68 1.19 0.35
C ASN A 92 -4.57 1.02 -0.71
N VAL A 93 -3.34 1.25 -0.29
CA VAL A 93 -2.14 1.03 -1.10
C VAL A 93 -0.99 0.54 -0.21
N CYS A 94 -0.29 -0.49 -0.67
CA CYS A 94 0.94 -0.93 -0.01
C CYS A 94 2.13 -0.11 -0.51
N ILE A 95 2.98 0.32 0.44
CA ILE A 95 4.35 0.76 0.16
C ILE A 95 5.30 -0.09 0.98
N ASP A 96 6.32 -0.64 0.33
CA ASP A 96 7.32 -1.45 1.01
C ASP A 96 8.18 -0.59 1.94
N SER A 97 8.69 -1.20 3.00
CA SER A 97 9.43 -0.52 4.07
C SER A 97 10.81 0.04 3.66
N ASP A 98 11.20 -0.16 2.41
CA ASP A 98 12.41 0.34 1.77
C ASP A 98 12.12 1.19 0.51
N ASP A 99 10.84 1.46 0.23
CA ASP A 99 10.38 2.32 -0.85
C ASP A 99 10.00 3.74 -0.38
N CYS A 100 9.77 4.63 -1.35
CA CYS A 100 9.32 6.00 -1.16
C CYS A 100 8.12 6.31 -2.02
N MET A 101 7.18 7.09 -1.49
CA MET A 101 6.12 7.69 -2.32
C MET A 101 6.60 9.01 -2.95
N GLY A 102 6.32 9.20 -4.23
CA GLY A 102 6.54 10.47 -4.91
C GLY A 102 5.77 11.61 -4.23
N PHE A 103 6.29 12.85 -4.30
CA PHE A 103 5.75 14.04 -3.60
C PHE A 103 4.24 14.25 -3.75
N ASP A 104 3.70 13.96 -4.93
CA ASP A 104 2.28 14.16 -5.25
C ASP A 104 1.45 12.85 -5.27
N ALA A 105 2.02 11.73 -4.85
CA ALA A 105 1.40 10.42 -5.06
C ALA A 105 0.00 10.31 -4.43
N VAL A 106 -0.17 10.72 -3.18
CA VAL A 106 -1.49 10.72 -2.52
C VAL A 106 -2.49 11.60 -3.28
N ARG A 107 -2.11 12.82 -3.65
CA ARG A 107 -2.97 13.74 -4.40
C ARG A 107 -3.37 13.15 -5.77
N LEU A 108 -2.44 12.52 -6.47
CA LEU A 108 -2.70 11.89 -7.77
C LEU A 108 -3.65 10.69 -7.64
N ILE A 109 -3.47 9.85 -6.62
CA ILE A 109 -4.36 8.72 -6.31
C ILE A 109 -5.78 9.23 -6.07
N LEU A 110 -5.95 10.20 -5.17
CA LEU A 110 -7.26 10.72 -4.80
C LEU A 110 -7.96 11.42 -5.98
N ASN A 111 -7.24 12.25 -6.74
CA ASN A 111 -7.79 12.90 -7.93
C ASN A 111 -8.21 11.89 -9.00
N LYS A 112 -7.39 10.86 -9.24
CA LYS A 112 -7.74 9.80 -10.18
C LYS A 112 -8.96 9.04 -9.70
N TRP A 113 -9.02 8.69 -8.41
CA TRP A 113 -10.17 8.00 -7.84
C TRP A 113 -11.47 8.81 -8.00
N GLU A 114 -11.47 10.09 -7.63
CA GLU A 114 -12.63 10.97 -7.82
C GLU A 114 -13.14 10.97 -9.27
N SER A 115 -12.26 10.90 -10.24
CA SER A 115 -12.63 10.89 -11.66
C SER A 115 -13.26 9.59 -12.16
N VAL A 116 -13.09 8.49 -11.40
CA VAL A 116 -13.50 7.13 -11.82
C VAL A 116 -14.37 6.38 -10.82
N LYS A 117 -14.57 6.87 -9.59
CA LYS A 117 -15.29 6.17 -8.50
C LYS A 117 -16.72 5.76 -8.84
N ASN A 118 -17.37 6.46 -9.78
CA ASN A 118 -18.71 6.12 -10.27
C ASN A 118 -18.71 4.92 -11.25
N LYS A 119 -17.54 4.44 -11.64
CA LYS A 119 -17.37 3.23 -12.43
C LYS A 119 -17.12 2.05 -11.49
N ASN A 120 -17.49 0.85 -11.92
CA ASN A 120 -17.34 -0.35 -11.09
C ASN A 120 -15.89 -0.91 -11.18
N TYR A 121 -14.90 -0.08 -10.85
CA TYR A 121 -13.50 -0.53 -10.84
C TYR A 121 -13.10 -1.06 -9.46
N ALA A 122 -12.21 -2.06 -9.46
CA ALA A 122 -11.61 -2.59 -8.24
C ALA A 122 -10.57 -1.62 -7.63
N GLY A 123 -10.05 -0.68 -8.43
CA GLY A 123 -9.04 0.27 -7.97
C GLY A 123 -8.31 0.96 -9.11
N ILE A 124 -7.05 1.31 -8.86
CA ILE A 124 -6.18 2.04 -9.78
C ILE A 124 -4.83 1.32 -9.87
N ILE A 125 -4.27 1.24 -11.07
CA ILE A 125 -2.90 0.78 -11.27
C ILE A 125 -2.01 2.00 -11.55
N GLY A 126 -1.00 2.22 -10.69
CA GLY A 126 0.00 3.27 -10.80
C GLY A 126 1.33 2.77 -11.37
N LEU A 127 2.17 3.69 -11.79
CA LEU A 127 3.53 3.42 -12.22
C LEU A 127 4.49 3.59 -11.04
N ASP A 128 5.51 2.73 -10.99
CA ASP A 128 6.67 2.93 -10.15
C ASP A 128 7.81 3.55 -10.96
N ALA A 129 8.63 4.37 -10.29
CA ALA A 129 9.78 5.03 -10.88
C ALA A 129 11.01 4.89 -9.96
N ASP A 130 12.19 4.94 -10.54
CA ASP A 130 13.42 5.07 -9.78
C ASP A 130 13.58 6.49 -9.18
N PHE A 131 14.59 6.70 -8.35
CA PHE A 131 14.85 8.01 -7.72
C PHE A 131 15.25 9.11 -8.72
N SER A 132 15.57 8.76 -9.98
CA SER A 132 15.83 9.70 -11.08
C SER A 132 14.55 10.06 -11.84
N GLY A 133 13.41 9.44 -11.48
CA GLY A 133 12.12 9.65 -12.14
C GLY A 133 11.88 8.79 -13.39
N HIS A 134 12.78 7.84 -13.70
CA HIS A 134 12.56 6.90 -14.80
C HIS A 134 11.57 5.82 -14.40
N ILE A 135 10.58 5.57 -15.25
CA ILE A 135 9.57 4.53 -15.03
C ILE A 135 10.24 3.15 -14.99
N ILE A 136 9.96 2.38 -13.92
CA ILE A 136 10.40 1.00 -13.80
C ILE A 136 9.58 0.12 -14.76
N GLY A 137 10.28 -0.45 -15.75
CA GLY A 137 9.65 -1.25 -16.79
C GLY A 137 9.02 -0.44 -17.90
N LYS A 138 7.72 -0.65 -18.19
CA LYS A 138 6.99 0.06 -19.24
C LYS A 138 5.86 0.90 -18.65
N GLY A 139 5.63 2.08 -19.25
CA GLY A 139 4.43 2.88 -19.03
C GLY A 139 3.18 2.21 -19.65
N PHE A 140 2.02 2.77 -19.35
CA PHE A 140 0.77 2.34 -19.98
C PHE A 140 0.73 2.80 -21.46
N PRO A 141 0.18 1.98 -22.39
CA PRO A 141 -0.17 2.45 -23.73
C PRO A 141 -1.09 3.68 -23.65
N LYS A 142 -0.93 4.63 -24.59
CA LYS A 142 -1.66 5.91 -24.54
C LYS A 142 -3.18 5.76 -24.63
N ASP A 143 -3.64 4.71 -25.27
CA ASP A 143 -5.05 4.37 -25.49
C ASP A 143 -5.62 3.45 -24.38
N MET A 144 -4.78 2.95 -23.47
CA MET A 144 -5.22 2.09 -22.37
C MET A 144 -5.86 2.93 -21.26
N GLN A 145 -7.17 2.89 -21.17
CA GLN A 145 -7.95 3.56 -20.13
C GLN A 145 -8.27 2.66 -18.94
N GLU A 146 -8.40 1.37 -19.19
CA GLU A 146 -8.75 0.34 -18.20
C GLU A 146 -8.11 -0.99 -18.56
N THR A 147 -7.75 -1.76 -17.55
CA THR A 147 -7.14 -3.09 -17.67
C THR A 147 -7.20 -3.79 -16.33
N THR A 148 -7.07 -5.11 -16.33
CA THR A 148 -6.69 -5.86 -15.14
C THR A 148 -5.17 -5.89 -15.02
N LEU A 149 -4.64 -6.26 -13.83
CA LEU A 149 -3.20 -6.43 -13.66
C LEU A 149 -2.66 -7.52 -14.59
N SER A 150 -3.35 -8.65 -14.67
CA SER A 150 -2.99 -9.75 -15.57
C SER A 150 -3.09 -9.33 -17.04
N GLY A 151 -4.10 -8.55 -17.41
CA GLY A 151 -4.28 -8.00 -18.76
C GLY A 151 -3.14 -7.08 -19.18
N TYR A 152 -2.68 -6.21 -18.27
CA TYR A 152 -1.52 -5.35 -18.53
C TYR A 152 -0.26 -6.18 -18.86
N TYR A 153 0.04 -7.20 -18.05
CA TYR A 153 1.23 -8.04 -18.29
C TYR A 153 1.06 -8.94 -19.53
N ALA A 154 -0.12 -9.49 -19.79
CA ALA A 154 -0.41 -10.27 -21.01
C ALA A 154 -0.25 -9.42 -22.27
N GLY A 155 -0.57 -8.12 -22.20
CA GLY A 155 -0.34 -7.14 -23.27
C GLY A 155 1.13 -6.70 -23.44
N GLY A 156 2.08 -7.36 -22.75
CA GLY A 156 3.52 -7.05 -22.85
C GLY A 156 3.98 -5.94 -21.90
N GLY A 157 3.20 -5.65 -20.87
CA GLY A 157 3.59 -4.79 -19.75
C GLY A 157 4.80 -5.36 -19.01
N LYS A 158 5.61 -4.47 -18.39
CA LYS A 158 6.84 -4.85 -17.66
C LYS A 158 7.04 -3.95 -16.45
N GLY A 159 7.79 -4.47 -15.47
CA GLY A 159 8.14 -3.79 -14.22
C GLY A 159 7.01 -3.77 -13.23
N ASP A 160 7.34 -3.51 -11.97
CA ASP A 160 6.36 -3.47 -10.89
C ASP A 160 5.38 -2.31 -11.08
N LYS A 161 4.21 -2.47 -10.51
CA LYS A 161 3.12 -1.50 -10.57
C LYS A 161 2.55 -1.29 -9.18
N LYS A 162 2.26 -0.05 -8.84
CA LYS A 162 1.62 0.28 -7.59
C LYS A 162 0.12 0.05 -7.71
N LEU A 163 -0.40 -0.82 -6.83
CA LEU A 163 -1.80 -1.21 -6.82
C LEU A 163 -2.53 -0.47 -5.70
N VAL A 164 -3.50 0.34 -6.07
CA VAL A 164 -4.43 0.99 -5.15
C VAL A 164 -5.76 0.27 -5.29
N TYR A 165 -6.22 -0.37 -4.24
CA TYR A 165 -7.48 -1.13 -4.26
C TYR A 165 -8.56 -0.44 -3.43
N ARG A 166 -9.81 -0.63 -3.85
CA ARG A 166 -10.95 -0.45 -2.96
C ARG A 166 -10.87 -1.47 -1.83
N THR A 167 -11.07 -1.00 -0.62
CA THR A 167 -11.00 -1.85 0.58
C THR A 167 -12.14 -2.87 0.63
N ASP A 168 -13.33 -2.49 0.19
CA ASP A 168 -14.47 -3.43 0.10
C ASP A 168 -14.22 -4.55 -0.92
N ILE A 169 -13.54 -4.27 -2.03
CA ILE A 169 -13.20 -5.28 -3.03
C ILE A 169 -12.13 -6.24 -2.50
N ILE A 170 -11.02 -5.71 -1.93
CA ILE A 170 -9.96 -6.58 -1.40
C ILE A 170 -10.47 -7.51 -0.30
N ASN A 171 -11.47 -7.06 0.47
CA ASN A 171 -12.06 -7.81 1.59
C ASN A 171 -13.16 -8.80 1.18
N LYS A 172 -13.66 -8.76 -0.06
CA LYS A 172 -14.53 -9.82 -0.60
C LYS A 172 -13.81 -11.16 -0.73
N TYR A 173 -12.50 -11.14 -0.94
CA TYR A 173 -11.70 -12.33 -1.15
C TYR A 173 -11.09 -12.84 0.14
N PRO A 174 -10.91 -14.16 0.28
CA PRO A 174 -10.36 -14.75 1.49
C PRO A 174 -8.96 -14.18 1.78
N PRO A 175 -8.54 -14.15 3.06
CA PRO A 175 -7.18 -13.81 3.42
C PRO A 175 -6.17 -14.74 2.72
N TYR A 176 -4.92 -14.30 2.63
CA TYR A 176 -3.85 -15.19 2.20
C TYR A 176 -3.81 -16.42 3.11
N PRO A 177 -3.69 -17.62 2.53
CA PRO A 177 -3.59 -18.84 3.32
C PRO A 177 -2.31 -18.85 4.15
N VAL A 178 -2.37 -19.49 5.33
CA VAL A 178 -1.22 -19.64 6.23
C VAL A 178 -0.96 -21.14 6.38
N PHE A 179 0.26 -21.56 6.10
CA PHE A 179 0.68 -22.94 6.21
C PHE A 179 1.73 -23.09 7.30
N ALA A 180 1.62 -24.14 8.11
CA ALA A 180 2.57 -24.39 9.18
C ALA A 180 3.99 -24.61 8.62
N GLY A 181 4.97 -23.83 9.13
CA GLY A 181 6.34 -23.90 8.69
C GLY A 181 6.67 -23.15 7.39
N GLU A 182 5.70 -22.43 6.78
CA GLU A 182 5.92 -21.62 5.59
C GLU A 182 5.72 -20.15 5.88
N ASN A 183 6.71 -19.33 5.54
CA ASN A 183 6.69 -17.87 5.76
C ASN A 183 6.45 -17.08 4.46
N TYR A 184 6.10 -17.75 3.36
CA TYR A 184 5.88 -17.10 2.08
C TYR A 184 4.66 -17.63 1.34
N VAL A 185 3.76 -16.71 1.01
CA VAL A 185 2.71 -16.91 0.01
C VAL A 185 2.75 -15.73 -0.95
N SER A 186 2.72 -15.99 -2.24
CA SER A 186 2.77 -14.95 -3.27
C SER A 186 1.58 -13.99 -3.14
N LEU A 187 1.85 -12.69 -3.07
CA LEU A 187 0.81 -11.65 -3.04
C LEU A 187 -0.04 -11.63 -4.32
N ALA A 188 0.50 -12.14 -5.43
CA ALA A 188 -0.23 -12.30 -6.68
C ALA A 188 -1.46 -13.22 -6.55
N TYR A 189 -1.53 -14.08 -5.52
CA TYR A 189 -2.70 -14.92 -5.27
C TYR A 189 -4.00 -14.09 -5.21
N LYS A 190 -4.06 -13.12 -4.32
CA LYS A 190 -5.25 -12.27 -4.13
C LYS A 190 -5.50 -11.36 -5.35
N TYR A 191 -4.46 -10.81 -5.96
CA TYR A 191 -4.59 -9.95 -7.13
C TYR A 191 -5.18 -10.69 -8.33
N ARG A 192 -4.81 -11.97 -8.53
CA ARG A 192 -5.40 -12.81 -9.58
C ARG A 192 -6.88 -13.16 -9.33
N LEU A 193 -7.30 -13.25 -8.07
CA LEU A 193 -8.71 -13.44 -7.75
C LEU A 193 -9.53 -12.19 -8.12
N ILE A 194 -9.00 -11.00 -7.82
CA ILE A 194 -9.65 -9.73 -8.16
C ILE A 194 -9.72 -9.52 -9.67
N ASP A 195 -8.71 -9.93 -10.42
CA ASP A 195 -8.66 -9.81 -11.89
C ASP A 195 -9.74 -10.67 -12.62
N GLN A 196 -10.43 -11.57 -11.93
CA GLN A 196 -11.46 -12.44 -12.50
C GLN A 196 -12.87 -11.80 -12.48
N GLU A 197 -13.07 -10.69 -11.82
CA GLU A 197 -14.30 -9.89 -11.83
C GLU A 197 -14.28 -8.82 -12.94
#